data_eb3fc9fe115014541547b6e62f1a566b
#
_entry.id   eb3fc9fe115014541547b6e62f1a566b
#
_cell.length_a   1.000
_cell.length_b   1.000
_cell.length_c   1.000
_cell.angle_alpha   90.00
_cell.angle_beta   90.00
_cell.angle_gamma   90.00
#
_symmetry.space_group_name_H-M   'P 1'
#
loop_
_entity.id
_entity.type
_entity.pdbx_description
1 polymer ?
#
loop_
_entity_poly.entity_id
_entity_poly.type
_entity_poly.pdbx_seq_one_letter_code
_entity_poly.pdbx_strand_id
1 'polypeptide(L)'
;MNTLIIVGIFPPDIGGPATFVPLIGNKLSDRGHFVEVICLSDELNINNKFKFSVHRIKRRQNLIIRWVKTILKIVKLSFNKDLIFVNGLPMESYLANIVLRKPVIRKIVGDWAWERGRNKELTNDAFDEFQKNRHNLHLEIAKFSRGWTSKKADLVITPSEHLKSVVNGWGAKNENIKVIYNGTDINNELQERQNSKNNILTVGRLAPFKNIDKIINAIKILNKGTNQFLLYIVGDGPEKKSLKALVKSLELEDSVIFTGQLEKNQLSEYYKKSNIYIQASGYEGLPHTLLEAISFNLSIVSTPIGGTNEILEDGKNGWIIDLFEGKYPKEEYIVEKVLHIVNNYEEDKLKKANAQKLLEKKFNIIENFNEYINVIENFNK
;
A
#
# COMPACT_ATOMS: atom_id res chain seq x y z
N MET A 1 -27.53 -9.11 2.91
CA MET A 1 -27.22 -7.80 2.32
C MET A 1 -26.63 -7.98 0.93
N ASN A 2 -27.05 -7.17 -0.03
CA ASN A 2 -26.56 -7.22 -1.43
C ASN A 2 -25.55 -6.08 -1.64
N THR A 3 -24.27 -6.41 -1.82
CA THR A 3 -23.19 -5.43 -1.91
C THR A 3 -22.55 -5.43 -3.31
N LEU A 4 -22.35 -4.25 -3.89
CA LEU A 4 -21.55 -4.06 -5.09
C LEU A 4 -20.18 -3.47 -4.71
N ILE A 5 -19.11 -4.17 -5.03
CA ILE A 5 -17.73 -3.69 -4.82
C ILE A 5 -17.18 -3.18 -6.15
N ILE A 6 -16.66 -1.95 -6.15
CA ILE A 6 -16.09 -1.30 -7.34
C ILE A 6 -14.61 -1.09 -7.11
N VAL A 7 -13.76 -1.63 -8.01
CA VAL A 7 -12.32 -1.61 -7.87
C VAL A 7 -11.61 -1.35 -9.20
N GLY A 8 -10.47 -0.67 -9.18
CA GLY A 8 -9.69 -0.38 -10.39
C GLY A 8 -8.84 -1.55 -10.87
N ILE A 9 -8.32 -2.35 -9.93
CA ILE A 9 -7.47 -3.53 -10.19
C ILE A 9 -7.98 -4.73 -9.39
N PHE A 10 -7.96 -5.89 -10.01
CA PHE A 10 -8.43 -7.15 -9.42
C PHE A 10 -7.61 -8.31 -10.01
N PRO A 11 -7.45 -9.47 -9.35
CA PRO A 11 -6.67 -10.58 -9.91
C PRO A 11 -7.01 -10.89 -11.37
N PRO A 12 -5.99 -11.12 -12.25
CA PRO A 12 -4.57 -11.38 -11.95
C PRO A 12 -3.70 -10.15 -11.71
N ASP A 13 -4.24 -8.93 -11.71
CA ASP A 13 -3.45 -7.75 -11.33
C ASP A 13 -2.91 -7.92 -9.91
N ILE A 14 -1.74 -7.31 -9.62
CA ILE A 14 -1.11 -7.32 -8.30
C ILE A 14 -1.18 -5.92 -7.69
N GLY A 15 -1.50 -5.86 -6.39
CA GLY A 15 -1.57 -4.62 -5.63
C GLY A 15 -2.58 -4.68 -4.49
N GLY A 16 -2.56 -3.71 -3.59
CA GLY A 16 -3.39 -3.70 -2.39
C GLY A 16 -4.89 -3.96 -2.63
N PRO A 17 -5.56 -3.26 -3.56
CA PRO A 17 -6.96 -3.55 -3.89
C PRO A 17 -7.20 -4.95 -4.45
N ALA A 18 -6.25 -5.47 -5.27
CA ALA A 18 -6.34 -6.80 -5.86
C ALA A 18 -6.15 -7.92 -4.82
N THR A 19 -5.51 -7.63 -3.69
CA THR A 19 -5.42 -8.54 -2.54
C THR A 19 -6.60 -8.39 -1.61
N PHE A 20 -7.00 -7.16 -1.29
CA PHE A 20 -8.06 -6.87 -0.32
C PHE A 20 -9.45 -7.31 -0.79
N VAL A 21 -9.83 -6.99 -2.05
CA VAL A 21 -11.21 -7.23 -2.53
C VAL A 21 -11.58 -8.71 -2.60
N PRO A 22 -10.72 -9.64 -3.07
CA PRO A 22 -11.02 -11.07 -2.99
C PRO A 22 -11.26 -11.56 -1.56
N LEU A 23 -10.46 -11.09 -0.60
CA LEU A 23 -10.58 -11.50 0.80
C LEU A 23 -11.89 -11.02 1.42
N ILE A 24 -12.21 -9.73 1.30
CA ILE A 24 -13.44 -9.19 1.88
C ILE A 24 -14.69 -9.75 1.17
N GLY A 25 -14.65 -9.92 -0.15
CA GLY A 25 -15.74 -10.49 -0.92
C GLY A 25 -16.05 -11.94 -0.53
N ASN A 26 -15.02 -12.79 -0.37
CA ASN A 26 -15.20 -14.16 0.11
C ASN A 26 -15.74 -14.19 1.55
N LYS A 27 -15.19 -13.38 2.46
CA LYS A 27 -15.65 -13.32 3.85
C LYS A 27 -17.11 -12.85 3.98
N LEU A 28 -17.54 -11.87 3.19
CA LEU A 28 -18.93 -11.43 3.11
C LEU A 28 -19.82 -12.57 2.56
N SER A 29 -19.39 -13.25 1.50
CA SER A 29 -20.13 -14.38 0.94
C SER A 29 -20.24 -15.54 1.92
N ASP A 30 -19.21 -15.84 2.72
CA ASP A 30 -19.22 -16.85 3.77
C ASP A 30 -20.24 -16.54 4.90
N ARG A 31 -20.56 -15.25 5.10
CA ARG A 31 -21.60 -14.79 6.02
C ARG A 31 -23.00 -14.70 5.38
N GLY A 32 -23.16 -15.20 4.17
CA GLY A 32 -24.45 -15.24 3.47
C GLY A 32 -24.83 -13.91 2.76
N HIS A 33 -23.89 -13.00 2.57
CA HIS A 33 -24.13 -11.80 1.79
C HIS A 33 -23.97 -12.07 0.29
N PHE A 34 -24.80 -11.42 -0.53
CA PHE A 34 -24.66 -11.48 -1.97
C PHE A 34 -23.71 -10.39 -2.46
N VAL A 35 -22.56 -10.78 -3.00
CA VAL A 35 -21.49 -9.89 -3.43
C VAL A 35 -21.32 -9.94 -4.96
N GLU A 36 -21.18 -8.79 -5.59
CA GLU A 36 -20.70 -8.65 -6.96
C GLU A 36 -19.56 -7.65 -7.03
N VAL A 37 -18.60 -7.90 -7.92
CA VAL A 37 -17.43 -7.04 -8.10
C VAL A 37 -17.39 -6.49 -9.53
N ILE A 38 -17.15 -5.20 -9.69
CA ILE A 38 -16.80 -4.57 -10.98
C ILE A 38 -15.33 -4.18 -10.93
N CYS A 39 -14.56 -4.57 -11.96
CA CYS A 39 -13.15 -4.18 -12.09
C CYS A 39 -12.76 -3.87 -13.53
N LEU A 40 -11.64 -3.15 -13.69
CA LEU A 40 -10.97 -3.03 -14.98
C LEU A 40 -9.98 -4.18 -15.14
N SER A 41 -9.92 -4.77 -16.34
CA SER A 41 -8.98 -5.86 -16.64
C SER A 41 -8.51 -5.79 -18.09
N ASP A 42 -7.32 -6.25 -18.37
CA ASP A 42 -6.85 -6.47 -19.74
C ASP A 42 -7.32 -7.82 -20.27
N GLU A 43 -7.60 -8.78 -19.39
CA GLU A 43 -8.15 -10.09 -19.68
C GLU A 43 -9.60 -10.18 -19.18
N LEU A 44 -10.53 -10.50 -20.09
CA LEU A 44 -11.97 -10.53 -19.77
C LEU A 44 -12.47 -11.93 -19.37
N ASN A 45 -11.91 -12.97 -19.98
CA ASN A 45 -12.35 -14.35 -19.84
C ASN A 45 -11.44 -15.12 -18.88
N ILE A 46 -11.52 -14.78 -17.59
CA ILE A 46 -10.77 -15.49 -16.54
C ILE A 46 -11.76 -16.35 -15.76
N ASN A 47 -11.44 -17.63 -15.61
CA ASN A 47 -12.16 -18.53 -14.74
C ASN A 47 -11.97 -18.10 -13.27
N ASN A 48 -13.00 -17.50 -12.69
CA ASN A 48 -12.94 -16.98 -11.31
C ASN A 48 -13.28 -18.10 -10.31
N LYS A 49 -12.35 -18.38 -9.40
CA LYS A 49 -12.56 -19.28 -8.25
C LYS A 49 -13.08 -18.54 -7.01
N PHE A 50 -13.82 -17.44 -7.18
CA PHE A 50 -14.37 -16.66 -6.07
C PHE A 50 -15.81 -17.08 -5.76
N LYS A 51 -16.24 -16.91 -4.51
CA LYS A 51 -17.62 -17.20 -4.05
C LYS A 51 -18.63 -16.14 -4.51
N PHE A 52 -18.22 -15.19 -5.36
CA PHE A 52 -19.02 -14.07 -5.86
C PHE A 52 -18.76 -13.82 -7.35
N SER A 53 -19.65 -13.08 -7.98
CA SER A 53 -19.56 -12.75 -9.40
C SER A 53 -18.60 -11.59 -9.65
N VAL A 54 -17.78 -11.69 -10.70
CA VAL A 54 -16.82 -10.65 -11.11
C VAL A 54 -17.14 -10.18 -12.54
N HIS A 55 -17.40 -8.89 -12.68
CA HIS A 55 -17.70 -8.21 -13.94
C HIS A 55 -16.48 -7.41 -14.40
N ARG A 56 -15.81 -7.88 -15.45
CA ARG A 56 -14.59 -7.27 -15.99
C ARG A 56 -14.90 -6.31 -17.12
N ILE A 57 -14.33 -5.13 -17.08
CA ILE A 57 -14.41 -4.10 -18.12
C ILE A 57 -13.01 -3.93 -18.72
N LYS A 58 -12.92 -3.96 -20.07
CA LYS A 58 -11.62 -3.82 -20.75
C LYS A 58 -10.94 -2.51 -20.37
N ARG A 59 -9.69 -2.61 -19.85
CA ARG A 59 -8.91 -1.46 -19.39
C ARG A 59 -8.35 -0.66 -20.55
N ARG A 60 -7.73 -1.34 -21.52
CA ARG A 60 -7.10 -0.74 -22.70
C ARG A 60 -8.14 -0.51 -23.81
N GLN A 61 -8.87 0.58 -23.70
CA GLN A 61 -9.82 1.08 -24.72
C GLN A 61 -9.90 2.61 -24.61
N ASN A 62 -10.61 3.24 -25.54
CA ASN A 62 -10.84 4.68 -25.48
C ASN A 62 -11.41 5.10 -24.12
N LEU A 63 -10.88 6.18 -23.55
CA LEU A 63 -11.21 6.62 -22.19
C LEU A 63 -12.70 6.91 -22.01
N ILE A 64 -13.31 7.61 -22.97
CA ILE A 64 -14.74 7.97 -22.91
C ILE A 64 -15.61 6.71 -22.97
N ILE A 65 -15.29 5.79 -23.89
CA ILE A 65 -16.01 4.51 -24.02
C ILE A 65 -15.90 3.70 -22.73
N ARG A 66 -14.71 3.65 -22.13
CA ARG A 66 -14.49 2.97 -20.86
C ARG A 66 -15.34 3.58 -19.75
N TRP A 67 -15.34 4.90 -19.61
CA TRP A 67 -16.14 5.60 -18.63
C TRP A 67 -17.64 5.30 -18.79
N VAL A 68 -18.18 5.47 -20.00
CA VAL A 68 -19.58 5.19 -20.27
C VAL A 68 -19.94 3.75 -19.95
N LYS A 69 -19.16 2.78 -20.44
CA LYS A 69 -19.38 1.35 -20.14
C LYS A 69 -19.34 1.05 -18.65
N THR A 70 -18.40 1.66 -17.93
CA THR A 70 -18.25 1.47 -16.48
C THR A 70 -19.46 2.02 -15.74
N ILE A 71 -19.87 3.26 -16.04
CA ILE A 71 -21.03 3.92 -15.42
C ILE A 71 -22.32 3.12 -15.69
N LEU A 72 -22.58 2.75 -16.93
CA LEU A 72 -23.77 1.96 -17.28
C LEU A 72 -23.79 0.59 -16.59
N LYS A 73 -22.63 -0.07 -16.50
CA LYS A 73 -22.52 -1.36 -15.78
C LYS A 73 -22.76 -1.20 -14.28
N ILE A 74 -22.23 -0.13 -13.67
CA ILE A 74 -22.49 0.19 -12.26
C ILE A 74 -23.99 0.45 -12.06
N VAL A 75 -24.61 1.30 -12.87
CA VAL A 75 -26.05 1.58 -12.76
C VAL A 75 -26.85 0.28 -12.83
N LYS A 76 -26.60 -0.55 -13.86
CA LYS A 76 -27.32 -1.82 -14.06
C LYS A 76 -27.22 -2.75 -12.86
N LEU A 77 -26.02 -2.92 -12.29
CA LEU A 77 -25.79 -3.86 -11.19
C LEU A 77 -26.22 -3.31 -9.82
N SER A 78 -26.22 -1.98 -9.65
CA SER A 78 -26.58 -1.37 -8.36
C SER A 78 -28.06 -1.35 -8.07
N PHE A 79 -28.92 -1.62 -9.04
CA PHE A 79 -30.37 -1.50 -8.86
C PHE A 79 -30.89 -2.31 -7.65
N ASN A 80 -30.45 -3.57 -7.53
CA ASN A 80 -30.84 -4.49 -6.48
C ASN A 80 -29.79 -4.56 -5.35
N LYS A 81 -28.95 -3.53 -5.18
CA LYS A 81 -27.95 -3.50 -4.11
C LYS A 81 -28.39 -2.61 -2.96
N ASP A 82 -27.99 -3.03 -1.77
CA ASP A 82 -28.19 -2.28 -0.54
C ASP A 82 -27.05 -1.28 -0.33
N LEU A 83 -25.84 -1.63 -0.78
CA LEU A 83 -24.62 -0.88 -0.54
C LEU A 83 -23.67 -0.92 -1.75
N ILE A 84 -22.99 0.21 -2.00
CA ILE A 84 -21.85 0.30 -2.93
C ILE A 84 -20.59 0.49 -2.12
N PHE A 85 -19.62 -0.44 -2.27
CA PHE A 85 -18.29 -0.35 -1.67
C PHE A 85 -17.26 0.06 -2.72
N VAL A 86 -16.70 1.26 -2.59
CA VAL A 86 -15.80 1.87 -3.59
C VAL A 86 -14.34 1.76 -3.11
N ASN A 87 -13.56 0.88 -3.73
CA ASN A 87 -12.11 0.75 -3.53
C ASN A 87 -11.31 1.10 -4.82
N GLY A 88 -11.89 1.88 -5.70
CA GLY A 88 -11.33 2.35 -6.96
C GLY A 88 -12.42 2.94 -7.85
N LEU A 89 -12.04 3.60 -8.94
CA LEU A 89 -12.99 4.22 -9.89
C LEU A 89 -14.02 5.15 -9.22
N PRO A 90 -13.57 6.07 -8.33
CA PRO A 90 -14.52 6.86 -7.55
C PRO A 90 -15.41 7.75 -8.41
N MET A 91 -14.87 8.40 -9.46
CA MET A 91 -15.69 9.30 -10.31
C MET A 91 -16.79 8.54 -11.02
N GLU A 92 -16.49 7.40 -11.65
CA GLU A 92 -17.47 6.55 -12.32
C GLU A 92 -18.53 6.07 -11.34
N SER A 93 -18.13 5.72 -10.12
CA SER A 93 -19.02 5.25 -9.06
C SER A 93 -20.02 6.34 -8.65
N TYR A 94 -19.55 7.56 -8.41
CA TYR A 94 -20.42 8.65 -7.96
C TYR A 94 -21.28 9.22 -9.06
N LEU A 95 -20.79 9.27 -10.32
CA LEU A 95 -21.62 9.65 -11.46
C LEU A 95 -22.78 8.66 -11.66
N ALA A 96 -22.52 7.37 -11.55
CA ALA A 96 -23.57 6.35 -11.57
C ALA A 96 -24.55 6.52 -10.40
N ASN A 97 -24.05 6.85 -9.21
CA ASN A 97 -24.86 6.95 -8.00
C ASN A 97 -25.70 8.23 -7.89
N ILE A 98 -25.48 9.25 -8.71
CA ILE A 98 -26.36 10.43 -8.79
C ILE A 98 -27.82 10.00 -9.04
N VAL A 99 -28.00 8.99 -9.91
CA VAL A 99 -29.33 8.47 -10.26
C VAL A 99 -29.83 7.47 -9.20
N LEU A 100 -28.95 6.64 -8.68
CA LEU A 100 -29.32 5.49 -7.84
C LEU A 100 -29.51 5.84 -6.37
N ARG A 101 -28.76 6.83 -5.89
CA ARG A 101 -28.77 7.31 -4.49
C ARG A 101 -28.59 6.20 -3.46
N LYS A 102 -27.76 5.20 -3.78
CA LYS A 102 -27.41 4.10 -2.86
C LYS A 102 -26.38 4.56 -1.83
N PRO A 103 -26.42 4.00 -0.62
CA PRO A 103 -25.36 4.20 0.38
C PRO A 103 -24.00 3.83 -0.17
N VAL A 104 -22.97 4.64 0.14
CA VAL A 104 -21.60 4.45 -0.35
C VAL A 104 -20.60 4.43 0.78
N ILE A 105 -19.90 3.30 0.93
CA ILE A 105 -18.65 3.20 1.71
C ILE A 105 -17.48 3.32 0.75
N ARG A 106 -16.56 4.25 1.03
CA ARG A 106 -15.36 4.44 0.22
C ARG A 106 -14.09 4.12 1.01
N LYS A 107 -13.30 3.15 0.52
CA LYS A 107 -11.96 2.89 1.04
C LYS A 107 -10.94 3.76 0.32
N ILE A 108 -10.15 4.54 1.08
CA ILE A 108 -9.07 5.39 0.57
C ILE A 108 -7.77 4.92 1.23
N VAL A 109 -6.78 4.54 0.41
CA VAL A 109 -5.51 3.99 0.89
C VAL A 109 -4.29 4.88 0.57
N GLY A 110 -4.48 5.96 -0.16
CA GLY A 110 -3.46 6.91 -0.57
C GLY A 110 -4.03 8.07 -1.38
N ASP A 111 -3.16 8.94 -1.86
CA ASP A 111 -3.51 10.08 -2.70
C ASP A 111 -3.10 9.85 -4.17
N TRP A 112 -4.01 9.33 -4.95
CA TRP A 112 -3.77 9.08 -6.38
C TRP A 112 -3.42 10.35 -7.18
N ALA A 113 -3.84 11.54 -6.72
CA ALA A 113 -3.51 12.79 -7.39
C ALA A 113 -2.02 13.13 -7.21
N TRP A 114 -1.50 12.96 -5.99
CA TRP A 114 -0.09 13.11 -5.69
C TRP A 114 0.76 12.04 -6.39
N GLU A 115 0.39 10.78 -6.28
CA GLU A 115 1.10 9.67 -6.94
C GLU A 115 1.19 9.89 -8.46
N ARG A 116 0.08 10.32 -9.08
CA ARG A 116 0.06 10.65 -10.51
C ARG A 116 0.97 11.83 -10.82
N GLY A 117 0.98 12.85 -9.97
CA GLY A 117 1.85 14.01 -10.10
C GLY A 117 3.33 13.62 -10.07
N ARG A 118 3.72 12.81 -9.10
CA ARG A 118 5.09 12.30 -8.95
C ARG A 118 5.51 11.37 -10.10
N ASN A 119 4.65 10.41 -10.48
CA ASN A 119 4.93 9.46 -11.56
C ASN A 119 5.03 10.10 -12.94
N LYS A 120 4.45 11.28 -13.15
CA LYS A 120 4.48 12.04 -14.41
C LYS A 120 5.40 13.26 -14.35
N GLU A 121 6.16 13.40 -13.28
CA GLU A 121 7.08 14.55 -13.06
C GLU A 121 6.39 15.91 -13.13
N LEU A 122 5.09 15.95 -12.79
CA LEU A 122 4.30 17.20 -12.77
C LEU A 122 4.47 17.99 -11.47
N THR A 123 5.04 17.38 -10.44
CA THR A 123 5.39 17.99 -9.15
C THR A 123 6.53 17.22 -8.49
N ASN A 124 7.38 17.95 -7.77
CA ASN A 124 8.40 17.40 -6.89
C ASN A 124 8.06 17.55 -5.41
N ASP A 125 6.89 18.12 -5.10
CA ASP A 125 6.45 18.34 -3.72
C ASP A 125 6.45 17.06 -2.92
N ALA A 126 6.89 17.14 -1.68
CA ALA A 126 6.64 16.12 -0.69
C ALA A 126 5.12 15.98 -0.47
N PHE A 127 4.69 14.86 0.12
CA PHE A 127 3.26 14.56 0.24
C PHE A 127 2.46 15.67 0.95
N ASP A 128 2.97 16.18 2.08
CA ASP A 128 2.28 17.19 2.87
C ASP A 128 2.32 18.59 2.22
N GLU A 129 3.39 18.90 1.50
CA GLU A 129 3.50 20.13 0.70
C GLU A 129 2.48 20.12 -0.45
N PHE A 130 2.33 18.98 -1.13
CA PHE A 130 1.34 18.82 -2.19
C PHE A 130 -0.09 19.07 -1.72
N GLN A 131 -0.41 18.75 -0.47
CA GLN A 131 -1.75 19.03 0.08
C GLN A 131 -2.03 20.53 0.15
N LYS A 132 -1.01 21.35 0.41
CA LYS A 132 -1.13 22.80 0.68
C LYS A 132 -0.91 23.65 -0.58
N ASN A 133 0.00 23.23 -1.46
CA ASN A 133 0.42 24.00 -2.62
C ASN A 133 -0.62 23.94 -3.76
N ARG A 134 -0.65 24.98 -4.58
CA ARG A 134 -1.36 24.98 -5.86
C ARG A 134 -0.46 24.43 -6.95
N HIS A 135 -1.07 23.73 -7.90
CA HIS A 135 -0.37 23.08 -8.99
C HIS A 135 -0.99 23.45 -10.36
N ASN A 136 -0.52 22.81 -11.41
CA ASN A 136 -1.12 22.96 -12.73
C ASN A 136 -2.57 22.46 -12.76
N LEU A 137 -3.32 22.92 -13.78
CA LEU A 137 -4.75 22.62 -13.92
C LEU A 137 -5.07 21.11 -13.85
N HIS A 138 -4.22 20.24 -14.39
CA HIS A 138 -4.43 18.80 -14.39
C HIS A 138 -4.42 18.23 -12.97
N LEU A 139 -3.51 18.69 -12.12
CA LEU A 139 -3.41 18.26 -10.72
C LEU A 139 -4.52 18.88 -9.88
N GLU A 140 -4.90 20.14 -10.14
CA GLU A 140 -6.02 20.79 -9.43
C GLU A 140 -7.36 20.10 -9.76
N ILE A 141 -7.61 19.68 -11.01
CA ILE A 141 -8.77 18.84 -11.35
C ILE A 141 -8.72 17.49 -10.62
N ALA A 142 -7.53 16.89 -10.51
CA ALA A 142 -7.37 15.64 -9.77
C ALA A 142 -7.65 15.82 -8.27
N LYS A 143 -7.14 16.89 -7.66
CA LYS A 143 -7.43 17.28 -6.26
C LYS A 143 -8.91 17.55 -6.04
N PHE A 144 -9.55 18.31 -6.92
CA PHE A 144 -10.99 18.56 -6.85
C PHE A 144 -11.78 17.24 -6.92
N SER A 145 -11.47 16.38 -7.89
CA SER A 145 -12.14 15.09 -8.06
C SER A 145 -12.04 14.19 -6.83
N ARG A 146 -10.82 14.08 -6.21
CA ARG A 146 -10.66 13.28 -4.99
C ARG A 146 -11.44 13.87 -3.81
N GLY A 147 -11.41 15.20 -3.65
CA GLY A 147 -12.11 15.90 -2.60
C GLY A 147 -13.64 15.79 -2.75
N TRP A 148 -14.15 16.05 -3.96
CA TRP A 148 -15.58 15.93 -4.25
C TRP A 148 -16.10 14.52 -3.96
N THR A 149 -15.40 13.48 -4.46
CA THR A 149 -15.80 12.09 -4.23
C THR A 149 -15.63 11.64 -2.79
N SER A 150 -14.73 12.24 -2.01
CA SER A 150 -14.58 11.95 -0.58
C SER A 150 -15.73 12.58 0.22
N LYS A 151 -16.14 13.82 -0.11
CA LYS A 151 -17.27 14.50 0.52
C LYS A 151 -18.61 13.81 0.28
N LYS A 152 -18.77 13.11 -0.85
CA LYS A 152 -20.01 12.44 -1.23
C LYS A 152 -20.15 11.03 -0.68
N ALA A 153 -19.09 10.46 -0.10
CA ALA A 153 -19.17 9.18 0.59
C ALA A 153 -19.98 9.32 1.89
N ASP A 154 -20.86 8.38 2.16
CA ASP A 154 -21.60 8.32 3.43
C ASP A 154 -20.66 7.87 4.55
N LEU A 155 -19.68 6.99 4.21
CA LEU A 155 -18.57 6.61 5.08
C LEU A 155 -17.28 6.49 4.26
N VAL A 156 -16.20 7.07 4.79
CA VAL A 156 -14.85 6.83 4.29
C VAL A 156 -14.09 5.93 5.25
N ILE A 157 -13.38 4.93 4.72
CA ILE A 157 -12.46 4.10 5.51
C ILE A 157 -11.04 4.38 5.07
N THR A 158 -10.17 4.71 6.02
CA THR A 158 -8.74 4.93 5.82
C THR A 158 -7.91 3.92 6.62
N PRO A 159 -6.71 3.52 6.16
CA PRO A 159 -5.87 2.57 6.87
C PRO A 159 -5.06 3.19 8.01
N SER A 160 -5.12 4.50 8.24
CA SER A 160 -4.31 5.21 9.24
C SER A 160 -5.00 6.50 9.70
N GLU A 161 -4.70 6.96 10.92
CA GLU A 161 -5.13 8.26 11.43
C GLU A 161 -4.51 9.40 10.63
N HIS A 162 -3.24 9.24 10.20
CA HIS A 162 -2.61 10.21 9.31
C HIS A 162 -3.44 10.41 8.04
N LEU A 163 -3.79 9.34 7.33
CA LEU A 163 -4.57 9.46 6.11
C LEU A 163 -6.01 9.94 6.37
N LYS A 164 -6.59 9.64 7.53
CA LYS A 164 -7.86 10.23 7.98
C LYS A 164 -7.77 11.75 8.06
N SER A 165 -6.73 12.29 8.68
CA SER A 165 -6.49 13.74 8.76
C SER A 165 -6.37 14.38 7.37
N VAL A 166 -5.64 13.72 6.46
CA VAL A 166 -5.48 14.18 5.07
C VAL A 166 -6.82 14.20 4.33
N VAL A 167 -7.62 13.14 4.46
CA VAL A 167 -8.94 13.02 3.81
C VAL A 167 -9.93 14.03 4.41
N ASN A 168 -9.86 14.31 5.70
CA ASN A 168 -10.61 15.39 6.33
C ASN A 168 -10.23 16.75 5.71
N GLY A 169 -8.94 17.00 5.48
CA GLY A 169 -8.45 18.18 4.77
C GLY A 169 -8.96 18.30 3.32
N TRP A 170 -9.35 17.20 2.67
CA TRP A 170 -10.04 17.23 1.36
C TRP A 170 -11.51 17.60 1.48
N GLY A 171 -12.02 17.73 2.71
CA GLY A 171 -13.35 18.19 3.08
C GLY A 171 -14.38 17.09 3.32
N ALA A 172 -13.97 15.83 3.49
CA ALA A 172 -14.83 14.82 4.10
C ALA A 172 -15.01 15.15 5.59
N LYS A 173 -16.22 14.98 6.12
CA LYS A 173 -16.48 15.25 7.54
C LYS A 173 -15.81 14.21 8.42
N ASN A 174 -15.20 14.65 9.52
CA ASN A 174 -14.44 13.76 10.42
C ASN A 174 -15.30 12.62 10.99
N GLU A 175 -16.57 12.88 11.29
CA GLU A 175 -17.55 11.89 11.75
C GLU A 175 -17.84 10.79 10.73
N ASN A 176 -17.65 11.10 9.44
CA ASN A 176 -17.84 10.15 8.33
C ASN A 176 -16.53 9.46 7.91
N ILE A 177 -15.45 9.59 8.70
CA ILE A 177 -14.18 8.92 8.40
C ILE A 177 -13.84 7.95 9.53
N LYS A 178 -13.80 6.67 9.21
CA LYS A 178 -13.37 5.61 10.13
C LYS A 178 -11.98 5.09 9.75
N VAL A 179 -11.13 4.90 10.76
CA VAL A 179 -9.85 4.22 10.57
C VAL A 179 -10.04 2.74 10.81
N ILE A 180 -9.68 1.93 9.81
CA ILE A 180 -9.53 0.48 9.96
C ILE A 180 -8.16 0.15 9.40
N TYR A 181 -7.24 -0.23 10.27
CA TYR A 181 -5.85 -0.51 9.91
C TYR A 181 -5.74 -1.64 8.88
N ASN A 182 -4.70 -1.59 8.06
CA ASN A 182 -4.27 -2.77 7.32
C ASN A 182 -3.70 -3.79 8.31
N GLY A 183 -3.89 -5.07 8.03
CA GLY A 183 -3.33 -6.15 8.85
C GLY A 183 -2.51 -7.11 8.01
N THR A 184 -1.75 -7.95 8.70
CA THR A 184 -1.05 -9.09 8.10
C THR A 184 -1.28 -10.34 8.91
N ASP A 185 -1.03 -11.50 8.29
CA ASP A 185 -1.01 -12.78 9.00
C ASP A 185 0.16 -12.79 10.00
N ILE A 186 -0.09 -13.28 11.20
CA ILE A 186 0.97 -13.47 12.20
C ILE A 186 1.69 -14.77 11.85
N ASN A 187 2.97 -14.68 11.55
CA ASN A 187 3.77 -15.87 11.30
C ASN A 187 4.31 -16.41 12.63
N ASN A 188 3.72 -17.50 13.11
CA ASN A 188 4.13 -18.15 14.37
C ASN A 188 5.39 -19.02 14.20
N GLU A 189 5.85 -19.26 12.98
CA GLU A 189 7.11 -19.95 12.69
C GLU A 189 8.30 -18.99 12.74
N LEU A 190 8.61 -18.50 13.94
CA LEU A 190 9.81 -17.70 14.15
C LEU A 190 11.03 -18.64 14.09
N GLN A 191 11.56 -18.88 12.90
CA GLN A 191 12.82 -19.59 12.77
C GLN A 191 13.97 -18.72 13.30
N GLU A 192 14.79 -19.29 14.18
CA GLU A 192 16.11 -18.73 14.46
C GLU A 192 16.90 -18.71 13.14
N ARG A 193 17.20 -17.51 12.66
CA ARG A 193 17.88 -17.34 11.39
C ARG A 193 19.32 -17.76 11.53
N GLN A 194 19.71 -18.74 10.71
CA GLN A 194 21.12 -19.07 10.55
C GLN A 194 21.90 -17.83 10.06
N ASN A 195 23.09 -17.66 10.62
CA ASN A 195 24.07 -16.59 10.58
C ASN A 195 24.42 -15.85 9.26
N SER A 196 23.55 -15.73 8.27
CA SER A 196 23.78 -14.82 7.14
C SER A 196 23.32 -13.40 7.49
N LYS A 197 24.09 -12.69 8.28
CA LYS A 197 23.69 -11.43 8.96
C LYS A 197 23.40 -10.24 8.06
N ASN A 198 23.63 -10.31 6.75
CA ASN A 198 23.77 -9.14 5.89
C ASN A 198 22.79 -9.10 4.72
N ASN A 199 21.70 -9.89 4.76
CA ASN A 199 20.70 -9.87 3.71
C ASN A 199 19.66 -8.78 3.99
N ILE A 200 19.59 -7.81 3.09
CA ILE A 200 18.66 -6.67 3.15
C ILE A 200 17.55 -6.90 2.12
N LEU A 201 16.34 -6.55 2.49
CA LEU A 201 15.16 -6.63 1.64
C LEU A 201 14.47 -5.28 1.52
N THR A 202 14.06 -4.91 0.32
CA THR A 202 13.07 -3.87 0.07
C THR A 202 12.00 -4.40 -0.88
N VAL A 203 10.73 -4.11 -0.58
CA VAL A 203 9.59 -4.62 -1.34
C VAL A 203 8.64 -3.49 -1.70
N GLY A 204 8.29 -3.37 -2.97
CA GLY A 204 7.29 -2.42 -3.41
C GLY A 204 7.39 -2.04 -4.88
N ARG A 205 6.50 -1.13 -5.28
CA ARG A 205 6.54 -0.57 -6.63
C ARG A 205 7.79 0.28 -6.80
N LEU A 206 8.54 0.08 -7.86
CA LEU A 206 9.74 0.86 -8.17
C LEU A 206 9.34 2.23 -8.77
N ALA A 207 8.98 3.15 -7.89
CA ALA A 207 8.50 4.50 -8.21
C ALA A 207 9.42 5.56 -7.56
N PRO A 208 9.52 6.79 -8.11
CA PRO A 208 10.47 7.80 -7.64
C PRO A 208 10.39 8.08 -6.13
N PHE A 209 9.19 8.14 -5.57
CA PHE A 209 8.98 8.43 -4.15
C PHE A 209 9.33 7.26 -3.20
N LYS A 210 9.73 6.10 -3.72
CA LYS A 210 10.22 4.97 -2.91
C LYS A 210 11.71 5.08 -2.57
N ASN A 211 12.44 5.99 -3.23
CA ASN A 211 13.84 6.30 -2.97
C ASN A 211 14.74 5.03 -2.92
N ILE A 212 14.50 4.08 -3.84
CA ILE A 212 15.29 2.84 -3.92
C ILE A 212 16.74 3.13 -4.30
N ASP A 213 16.98 4.21 -5.05
CA ASP A 213 18.32 4.73 -5.36
C ASP A 213 19.14 5.00 -4.09
N LYS A 214 18.51 5.53 -3.03
CA LYS A 214 19.17 5.79 -1.74
C LYS A 214 19.57 4.51 -1.03
N ILE A 215 18.73 3.48 -1.13
CA ILE A 215 19.07 2.15 -0.60
C ILE A 215 20.25 1.54 -1.35
N ILE A 216 20.26 1.63 -2.69
CA ILE A 216 21.37 1.13 -3.53
C ILE A 216 22.68 1.86 -3.19
N ASN A 217 22.64 3.19 -3.08
CA ASN A 217 23.82 3.98 -2.68
C ASN A 217 24.31 3.61 -1.27
N ALA A 218 23.41 3.33 -0.33
CA ALA A 218 23.77 2.85 1.00
C ALA A 218 24.52 1.49 0.94
N ILE A 219 24.10 0.56 0.06
CA ILE A 219 24.82 -0.71 -0.15
C ILE A 219 26.26 -0.46 -0.66
N LYS A 220 26.45 0.52 -1.57
CA LYS A 220 27.81 0.87 -2.03
C LYS A 220 28.71 1.33 -0.88
N ILE A 221 28.17 2.08 0.06
CA ILE A 221 28.91 2.54 1.23
C ILE A 221 29.19 1.38 2.21
N LEU A 222 28.17 0.58 2.51
CA LEU A 222 28.28 -0.57 3.41
C LEU A 222 29.30 -1.59 2.93
N ASN A 223 29.37 -1.87 1.62
CA ASN A 223 30.26 -2.86 1.04
C ASN A 223 31.72 -2.36 0.83
N LYS A 224 32.04 -1.12 1.21
CA LYS A 224 33.43 -0.66 1.35
C LYS A 224 34.12 -1.24 2.60
N GLY A 225 33.35 -1.72 3.57
CA GLY A 225 33.84 -2.34 4.78
C GLY A 225 34.16 -3.84 4.60
N THR A 226 34.40 -4.51 5.71
CA THR A 226 34.69 -5.97 5.75
C THR A 226 33.46 -6.85 5.62
N ASN A 227 32.28 -6.30 5.95
CA ASN A 227 31.00 -7.00 5.84
C ASN A 227 30.44 -6.84 4.41
N GLN A 228 30.02 -7.94 3.80
CA GLN A 228 29.33 -7.89 2.51
C GLN A 228 27.82 -7.96 2.73
N PHE A 229 27.11 -6.96 2.24
CA PHE A 229 25.66 -6.90 2.29
C PHE A 229 25.07 -7.23 0.92
N LEU A 230 24.00 -8.02 0.93
CA LEU A 230 23.23 -8.40 -0.25
C LEU A 230 21.86 -7.77 -0.18
N LEU A 231 21.47 -6.99 -1.21
CA LEU A 231 20.18 -6.33 -1.31
C LEU A 231 19.27 -7.08 -2.28
N TYR A 232 18.11 -7.50 -1.81
CA TYR A 232 17.02 -7.98 -2.65
C TYR A 232 16.01 -6.84 -2.88
N ILE A 233 15.75 -6.51 -4.14
CA ILE A 233 14.75 -5.53 -4.57
C ILE A 233 13.61 -6.30 -5.21
N VAL A 234 12.48 -6.41 -4.49
CA VAL A 234 11.29 -7.12 -4.96
C VAL A 234 10.24 -6.13 -5.44
N GLY A 235 9.85 -6.25 -6.68
CA GLY A 235 8.83 -5.43 -7.32
C GLY A 235 9.18 -4.99 -8.74
N ASP A 236 8.27 -4.22 -9.31
CA ASP A 236 8.42 -3.64 -10.66
C ASP A 236 7.89 -2.20 -10.67
N GLY A 237 8.27 -1.42 -11.66
CA GLY A 237 7.82 -0.03 -11.77
C GLY A 237 8.62 0.80 -12.76
N PRO A 238 8.24 2.09 -12.92
CA PRO A 238 8.87 2.99 -13.89
C PRO A 238 10.37 3.16 -13.67
N GLU A 239 10.86 3.13 -12.43
CA GLU A 239 12.27 3.32 -12.07
C GLU A 239 13.16 2.09 -12.32
N LYS A 240 12.62 0.94 -12.72
CA LYS A 240 13.39 -0.31 -12.87
C LYS A 240 14.61 -0.15 -13.77
N LYS A 241 14.47 0.59 -14.86
CA LYS A 241 15.54 0.80 -15.85
C LYS A 241 16.66 1.69 -15.29
N SER A 242 16.30 2.82 -14.68
CA SER A 242 17.23 3.76 -14.06
C SER A 242 17.97 3.12 -12.88
N LEU A 243 17.26 2.37 -12.02
CA LEU A 243 17.86 1.67 -10.88
C LEU A 243 18.84 0.58 -11.32
N LYS A 244 18.54 -0.20 -12.37
CA LYS A 244 19.50 -1.16 -12.93
C LYS A 244 20.73 -0.49 -13.53
N ALA A 245 20.56 0.66 -14.20
CA ALA A 245 21.69 1.44 -14.71
C ALA A 245 22.55 1.99 -13.56
N LEU A 246 21.94 2.43 -12.48
CA LEU A 246 22.63 2.86 -11.25
C LEU A 246 23.46 1.70 -10.65
N VAL A 247 22.90 0.52 -10.48
CA VAL A 247 23.61 -0.66 -9.96
C VAL A 247 24.85 -0.95 -10.79
N LYS A 248 24.72 -0.93 -12.13
CA LYS A 248 25.85 -1.15 -13.04
C LYS A 248 26.92 -0.06 -12.93
N SER A 249 26.52 1.22 -12.85
CA SER A 249 27.46 2.34 -12.72
C SER A 249 28.23 2.35 -11.40
N LEU A 250 27.68 1.68 -10.36
CA LEU A 250 28.28 1.54 -9.04
C LEU A 250 29.03 0.21 -8.88
N GLU A 251 29.05 -0.66 -9.88
CA GLU A 251 29.67 -2.00 -9.86
C GLU A 251 29.11 -2.87 -8.73
N LEU A 252 27.76 -2.92 -8.60
CA LEU A 252 27.04 -3.62 -7.52
C LEU A 252 26.23 -4.82 -8.03
N GLU A 253 26.48 -5.33 -9.23
CA GLU A 253 25.70 -6.40 -9.85
C GLU A 253 25.69 -7.67 -9.00
N ASP A 254 26.77 -7.97 -8.28
CA ASP A 254 26.89 -9.13 -7.38
C ASP A 254 26.24 -8.89 -6.00
N SER A 255 25.95 -7.63 -5.66
CA SER A 255 25.42 -7.24 -4.34
C SER A 255 23.96 -6.79 -4.37
N VAL A 256 23.36 -6.55 -5.56
CA VAL A 256 22.00 -6.07 -5.71
C VAL A 256 21.21 -6.91 -6.69
N ILE A 257 20.19 -7.60 -6.19
CA ILE A 257 19.38 -8.54 -6.96
C ILE A 257 17.96 -7.99 -7.17
N PHE A 258 17.59 -7.76 -8.43
CA PHE A 258 16.22 -7.42 -8.82
C PHE A 258 15.45 -8.69 -9.13
N THR A 259 14.45 -9.03 -8.32
CA THR A 259 13.64 -10.24 -8.54
C THR A 259 12.50 -10.02 -9.54
N GLY A 260 12.12 -8.74 -9.76
CA GLY A 260 10.84 -8.42 -10.39
C GLY A 260 9.68 -8.64 -9.43
N GLN A 261 8.47 -8.70 -9.99
CA GLN A 261 7.25 -8.94 -9.24
C GLN A 261 7.13 -10.43 -8.90
N LEU A 262 6.77 -10.74 -7.65
CA LEU A 262 6.68 -12.09 -7.12
C LEU A 262 5.26 -12.39 -6.61
N GLU A 263 4.86 -13.64 -6.70
CA GLU A 263 3.69 -14.19 -6.02
C GLU A 263 3.92 -14.28 -4.50
N LYS A 264 2.82 -14.29 -3.71
CA LYS A 264 2.88 -14.27 -2.23
C LYS A 264 3.82 -15.36 -1.65
N ASN A 265 3.76 -16.58 -2.18
CA ASN A 265 4.60 -17.68 -1.71
C ASN A 265 6.09 -17.46 -2.02
N GLN A 266 6.41 -16.94 -3.21
CA GLN A 266 7.78 -16.61 -3.58
C GLN A 266 8.32 -15.43 -2.76
N LEU A 267 7.48 -14.42 -2.50
CA LEU A 267 7.85 -13.27 -1.68
C LEU A 267 8.17 -13.69 -0.24
N SER A 268 7.40 -14.64 0.32
CA SER A 268 7.67 -15.16 1.67
C SER A 268 9.07 -15.73 1.84
N GLU A 269 9.63 -16.37 0.78
CA GLU A 269 11.00 -16.88 0.83
C GLU A 269 12.05 -15.76 0.89
N TYR A 270 11.75 -14.59 0.31
CA TYR A 270 12.65 -13.43 0.44
C TYR A 270 12.55 -12.77 1.83
N TYR A 271 11.38 -12.75 2.45
CA TYR A 271 11.27 -12.36 3.86
C TYR A 271 12.02 -13.33 4.77
N LYS A 272 11.90 -14.65 4.55
CA LYS A 272 12.59 -15.67 5.38
C LYS A 272 14.11 -15.57 5.30
N LYS A 273 14.69 -15.34 4.14
CA LYS A 273 16.16 -15.30 3.94
C LYS A 273 16.80 -13.92 4.21
N SER A 274 15.99 -12.88 4.48
CA SER A 274 16.49 -11.54 4.79
C SER A 274 16.52 -11.28 6.29
N ASN A 275 17.40 -10.38 6.74
CA ASN A 275 17.56 -10.02 8.14
C ASN A 275 17.03 -8.62 8.44
N ILE A 276 17.22 -7.71 7.49
CA ILE A 276 16.86 -6.30 7.60
C ILE A 276 15.90 -5.96 6.47
N TYR A 277 14.81 -5.27 6.81
CA TYR A 277 13.90 -4.68 5.85
C TYR A 277 14.10 -3.17 5.82
N ILE A 278 14.33 -2.59 4.64
CA ILE A 278 14.48 -1.15 4.47
C ILE A 278 13.35 -0.58 3.63
N GLN A 279 12.70 0.47 4.15
CA GLN A 279 11.71 1.27 3.46
C GLN A 279 12.10 2.75 3.52
N ALA A 280 12.59 3.30 2.41
CA ALA A 280 13.04 4.69 2.30
C ALA A 280 11.98 5.62 1.66
N SER A 281 10.71 5.23 1.72
CA SER A 281 9.61 5.91 1.02
C SER A 281 9.43 7.35 1.46
N GLY A 282 9.03 8.24 0.53
CA GLY A 282 8.62 9.61 0.84
C GLY A 282 7.15 9.75 1.27
N TYR A 283 6.36 8.67 1.16
CA TYR A 283 4.99 8.58 1.66
C TYR A 283 4.48 7.13 1.69
N GLU A 284 3.71 6.82 2.74
CA GLU A 284 2.94 5.58 2.86
C GLU A 284 1.61 5.86 3.57
N GLY A 285 0.51 5.30 3.04
CA GLY A 285 -0.79 5.37 3.71
C GLY A 285 -0.82 4.54 5.00
N LEU A 286 -0.51 3.26 4.89
CA LEU A 286 -0.08 2.32 5.93
C LEU A 286 0.58 1.12 5.20
N PRO A 287 1.91 0.95 5.30
CA PRO A 287 2.64 0.01 4.44
C PRO A 287 2.42 -1.44 4.83
N HIS A 288 1.76 -2.23 3.98
CA HIS A 288 1.58 -3.68 4.17
C HIS A 288 2.92 -4.42 4.24
N THR A 289 3.86 -4.07 3.35
CA THR A 289 5.16 -4.74 3.26
C THR A 289 6.00 -4.58 4.52
N LEU A 290 5.81 -3.49 5.26
CA LEU A 290 6.44 -3.29 6.55
C LEU A 290 5.81 -4.18 7.62
N LEU A 291 4.47 -4.30 7.64
CA LEU A 291 3.77 -5.24 8.54
C LEU A 291 4.18 -6.68 8.25
N GLU A 292 4.29 -7.06 6.96
CA GLU A 292 4.79 -8.37 6.55
C GLU A 292 6.23 -8.58 7.04
N ALA A 293 7.13 -7.61 6.85
CA ALA A 293 8.50 -7.70 7.34
C ALA A 293 8.57 -7.91 8.86
N ILE A 294 7.73 -7.21 9.62
CA ILE A 294 7.60 -7.45 11.07
C ILE A 294 7.13 -8.88 11.31
N SER A 295 6.08 -9.37 10.63
CA SER A 295 5.56 -10.73 10.85
C SER A 295 6.59 -11.83 10.59
N PHE A 296 7.56 -11.56 9.71
CA PHE A 296 8.72 -12.40 9.48
C PHE A 296 9.92 -12.10 10.40
N ASN A 297 9.75 -11.28 11.44
CA ASN A 297 10.79 -10.96 12.42
C ASN A 297 12.06 -10.32 11.83
N LEU A 298 11.92 -9.44 10.81
CA LEU A 298 13.03 -8.65 10.29
C LEU A 298 13.29 -7.43 11.18
N SER A 299 14.54 -6.99 11.20
CA SER A 299 14.91 -5.67 11.72
C SER A 299 14.39 -4.60 10.77
N ILE A 300 13.64 -3.64 11.28
CA ILE A 300 12.97 -2.65 10.42
C ILE A 300 13.75 -1.33 10.43
N VAL A 301 14.09 -0.86 9.23
CA VAL A 301 14.69 0.46 8.99
C VAL A 301 13.74 1.23 8.07
N SER A 302 13.17 2.33 8.53
CA SER A 302 12.16 3.05 7.73
C SER A 302 12.17 4.56 7.96
N THR A 303 11.72 5.30 6.95
CA THR A 303 11.45 6.74 7.06
C THR A 303 10.20 7.02 7.91
N PRO A 304 10.17 8.10 8.71
CA PRO A 304 9.05 8.45 9.59
C PRO A 304 7.95 9.22 8.82
N ILE A 305 7.26 8.54 7.88
CA ILE A 305 6.31 9.21 7.00
C ILE A 305 4.92 8.56 7.02
N GLY A 306 3.90 9.40 6.92
CA GLY A 306 2.52 8.95 6.81
C GLY A 306 2.13 7.95 7.89
N GLY A 307 1.50 6.86 7.48
CA GLY A 307 1.06 5.78 8.38
C GLY A 307 2.21 4.94 8.96
N THR A 308 3.46 5.10 8.51
CA THR A 308 4.61 4.40 9.10
C THR A 308 4.80 4.77 10.57
N ASN A 309 4.56 6.04 10.94
CA ASN A 309 4.65 6.51 12.33
C ASN A 309 3.60 5.88 13.27
N GLU A 310 2.59 5.21 12.72
CA GLU A 310 1.59 4.48 13.50
C GLU A 310 2.00 3.02 13.76
N ILE A 311 3.01 2.54 13.03
CA ILE A 311 3.60 1.21 13.16
C ILE A 311 4.92 1.25 13.92
N LEU A 312 5.77 2.25 13.62
CA LEU A 312 7.11 2.36 14.19
C LEU A 312 7.22 3.56 15.11
N GLU A 313 7.79 3.32 16.28
CA GLU A 313 8.25 4.31 17.24
C GLU A 313 9.76 4.14 17.42
N ASP A 314 10.51 5.21 17.08
CA ASP A 314 11.97 5.15 17.13
C ASP A 314 12.51 4.74 18.50
N GLY A 315 13.53 3.92 18.47
CA GLY A 315 14.14 3.38 19.70
C GLY A 315 13.32 2.27 20.36
N LYS A 316 12.03 2.04 20.03
CA LYS A 316 11.18 1.04 20.70
C LYS A 316 10.97 -0.23 19.91
N ASN A 317 10.58 -0.13 18.62
CA ASN A 317 10.19 -1.28 17.83
C ASN A 317 10.71 -1.24 16.39
N GLY A 318 11.65 -0.35 16.11
CA GLY A 318 12.32 -0.23 14.81
C GLY A 318 13.37 0.87 14.83
N TRP A 319 13.91 1.14 13.66
CA TRP A 319 14.97 2.11 13.42
C TRP A 319 14.49 3.15 12.42
N ILE A 320 14.40 4.39 12.85
CA ILE A 320 13.93 5.48 12.01
C ILE A 320 15.09 6.12 11.26
N ILE A 321 14.92 6.28 9.95
CA ILE A 321 15.84 7.01 9.09
C ILE A 321 15.52 8.50 9.21
N ASP A 322 16.47 9.30 9.64
CA ASP A 322 16.31 10.75 9.65
C ASP A 322 16.08 11.29 8.23
N LEU A 323 15.27 12.34 8.12
CA LEU A 323 15.03 13.00 6.85
C LEU A 323 15.89 14.25 6.73
N PHE A 324 16.65 14.36 5.65
CA PHE A 324 17.39 15.58 5.33
C PHE A 324 16.41 16.70 5.00
N GLU A 325 16.54 17.83 5.69
CA GLU A 325 15.60 18.97 5.60
C GLU A 325 14.12 18.56 5.84
N GLY A 326 13.89 17.44 6.57
CA GLY A 326 12.55 16.92 6.81
C GLY A 326 11.85 16.34 5.58
N LYS A 327 12.53 16.13 4.45
CA LYS A 327 11.90 15.82 3.17
C LYS A 327 12.25 14.45 2.58
N TYR A 328 13.53 14.08 2.61
CA TYR A 328 13.99 12.84 1.96
C TYR A 328 15.14 12.17 2.72
N PRO A 329 15.25 10.83 2.64
CA PRO A 329 16.34 10.12 3.30
C PRO A 329 17.66 10.35 2.57
N LYS A 330 18.76 10.40 3.33
CA LYS A 330 20.12 10.29 2.80
C LYS A 330 20.64 8.87 2.99
N GLU A 331 21.49 8.44 2.07
CA GLU A 331 22.12 7.12 2.13
C GLU A 331 22.95 6.91 3.40
N GLU A 332 23.60 7.95 3.91
CA GLU A 332 24.43 7.89 5.13
C GLU A 332 23.57 7.55 6.36
N TYR A 333 22.35 8.05 6.44
CA TYR A 333 21.42 7.74 7.55
C TYR A 333 20.95 6.28 7.50
N ILE A 334 20.75 5.74 6.28
CA ILE A 334 20.45 4.30 6.10
C ILE A 334 21.64 3.45 6.59
N VAL A 335 22.86 3.82 6.17
CA VAL A 335 24.11 3.15 6.58
C VAL A 335 24.25 3.13 8.09
N GLU A 336 24.07 4.27 8.74
CA GLU A 336 24.14 4.39 10.21
C GLU A 336 23.22 3.37 10.90
N LYS A 337 21.94 3.32 10.51
CA LYS A 337 20.96 2.41 11.14
C LYS A 337 21.30 0.94 10.88
N VAL A 338 21.74 0.59 9.66
CA VAL A 338 22.13 -0.78 9.30
C VAL A 338 23.35 -1.21 10.13
N LEU A 339 24.40 -0.39 10.23
CA LEU A 339 25.57 -0.69 11.02
C LEU A 339 25.25 -0.78 12.52
N HIS A 340 24.33 0.05 13.01
CA HIS A 340 23.88 -0.02 14.40
C HIS A 340 23.21 -1.36 14.71
N ILE A 341 22.32 -1.85 13.82
CA ILE A 341 21.65 -3.16 13.94
C ILE A 341 22.68 -4.30 14.03
N VAL A 342 23.66 -4.28 13.12
CA VAL A 342 24.68 -5.34 13.07
C VAL A 342 25.55 -5.38 14.32
N ASN A 343 25.84 -4.23 14.89
CA ASN A 343 26.72 -4.09 16.05
C ASN A 343 26.00 -4.22 17.40
N ASN A 344 24.66 -4.10 17.45
CA ASN A 344 23.87 -4.07 18.68
C ASN A 344 22.75 -5.12 18.68
N TYR A 345 23.13 -6.39 18.63
CA TYR A 345 22.19 -7.53 18.47
C TYR A 345 21.09 -7.59 19.54
N GLU A 346 21.42 -7.39 20.82
CA GLU A 346 20.45 -7.50 21.93
C GLU A 346 19.40 -6.37 21.86
N GLU A 347 19.82 -5.17 21.51
CA GLU A 347 18.89 -4.05 21.30
C GLU A 347 17.94 -4.32 20.13
N ASP A 348 18.46 -4.81 18.99
CA ASP A 348 17.67 -5.17 17.82
C ASP A 348 16.67 -6.29 18.15
N LYS A 349 17.09 -7.31 18.89
CA LYS A 349 16.21 -8.40 19.34
C LYS A 349 15.02 -7.88 20.17
N LEU A 350 15.28 -6.94 21.08
CA LEU A 350 14.24 -6.31 21.90
C LEU A 350 13.25 -5.52 21.04
N LYS A 351 13.75 -4.73 20.08
CA LYS A 351 12.90 -3.96 19.15
C LYS A 351 12.02 -4.86 18.29
N LYS A 352 12.57 -5.95 17.76
CA LYS A 352 11.80 -6.96 17.02
C LYS A 352 10.67 -7.55 17.87
N ALA A 353 10.95 -7.92 19.10
CA ALA A 353 9.95 -8.46 20.03
C ALA A 353 8.83 -7.43 20.31
N ASN A 354 9.17 -6.15 20.47
CA ASN A 354 8.18 -5.09 20.64
C ASN A 354 7.35 -4.85 19.38
N ALA A 355 7.96 -4.94 18.20
CA ALA A 355 7.25 -4.83 16.91
C ALA A 355 6.23 -5.97 16.74
N GLN A 356 6.60 -7.21 17.08
CA GLN A 356 5.70 -8.37 17.06
C GLN A 356 4.50 -8.17 17.98
N LYS A 357 4.71 -7.75 19.22
CA LYS A 357 3.63 -7.47 20.18
C LYS A 357 2.65 -6.41 19.66
N LEU A 358 3.18 -5.37 19.01
CA LEU A 358 2.33 -4.33 18.41
C LEU A 358 1.54 -4.88 17.21
N LEU A 359 2.18 -5.72 16.38
CA LEU A 359 1.54 -6.38 15.25
C LEU A 359 0.34 -7.21 15.71
N GLU A 360 0.52 -8.07 16.72
CA GLU A 360 -0.52 -8.90 17.29
C GLU A 360 -1.70 -8.08 17.83
N LYS A 361 -1.39 -6.99 18.54
CA LYS A 361 -2.38 -6.16 19.22
C LYS A 361 -3.18 -5.27 18.26
N LYS A 362 -2.57 -4.74 17.19
CA LYS A 362 -3.17 -3.66 16.39
C LYS A 362 -3.34 -3.99 14.92
N PHE A 363 -2.50 -4.88 14.38
CA PHE A 363 -2.43 -5.14 12.94
C PHE A 363 -2.73 -6.59 12.57
N ASN A 364 -3.52 -7.28 13.38
CA ASN A 364 -4.01 -8.63 13.09
C ASN A 364 -5.03 -8.58 11.96
N ILE A 365 -4.75 -9.30 10.87
CA ILE A 365 -5.59 -9.28 9.67
C ILE A 365 -7.00 -9.78 9.92
N ILE A 366 -7.17 -10.78 10.80
CA ILE A 366 -8.48 -11.37 11.08
C ILE A 366 -9.37 -10.35 11.79
N GLU A 367 -8.85 -9.68 12.81
CA GLU A 367 -9.58 -8.67 13.56
C GLU A 367 -9.95 -7.47 12.69
N ASN A 368 -9.00 -7.00 11.88
CA ASN A 368 -9.23 -5.87 10.99
C ASN A 368 -10.28 -6.19 9.90
N PHE A 369 -10.28 -7.41 9.34
CA PHE A 369 -11.34 -7.82 8.42
C PHE A 369 -12.70 -7.97 9.10
N ASN A 370 -12.75 -8.45 10.32
CA ASN A 370 -14.00 -8.51 11.10
C ASN A 370 -14.56 -7.10 11.33
N GLU A 371 -13.71 -6.13 11.59
CA GLU A 371 -14.13 -4.74 11.71
C GLU A 371 -14.72 -4.19 10.40
N TYR A 372 -14.11 -4.48 9.23
CA TYR A 372 -14.69 -4.13 7.93
C TYR A 372 -16.08 -4.75 7.75
N ILE A 373 -16.24 -6.01 8.08
CA ILE A 373 -17.52 -6.71 7.93
C ILE A 373 -18.57 -6.10 8.87
N ASN A 374 -18.24 -5.86 10.13
CA ASN A 374 -19.13 -5.23 11.10
C ASN A 374 -19.59 -3.84 10.63
N VAL A 375 -18.68 -3.05 10.04
CA VAL A 375 -19.03 -1.75 9.46
C VAL A 375 -20.00 -1.91 8.31
N ILE A 376 -19.76 -2.86 7.40
CA ILE A 376 -20.63 -3.09 6.24
C ILE A 376 -22.01 -3.57 6.70
N GLU A 377 -22.09 -4.54 7.63
CA GLU A 377 -23.34 -5.13 8.12
C GLU A 377 -24.21 -4.16 8.90
N ASN A 378 -23.60 -3.22 9.62
CA ASN A 378 -24.32 -2.24 10.47
C ASN A 378 -24.50 -0.88 9.81
N PHE A 379 -24.07 -0.71 8.55
CA PHE A 379 -24.05 0.60 7.91
C PHE A 379 -25.46 1.19 7.67
N ASN A 380 -26.46 0.36 7.51
CA ASN A 380 -27.86 0.77 7.25
C ASN A 380 -28.78 0.57 8.47
N LYS A 381 -28.25 0.34 9.63
CA LYS A 381 -28.98 0.30 10.90
C LYS A 381 -28.78 1.63 11.62
#